data_f93f81692359989ddf95af6d9099df95
#
_entry.id   f93f81692359989ddf95af6d9099df95
#
_cell.length_a   1.000
_cell.length_b   1.000
_cell.length_c   1.000
_cell.angle_alpha   90.00
_cell.angle_beta   90.00
_cell.angle_gamma   90.00
#
_symmetry.space_group_name_H-M   'P 1'
#
loop_
_entity.id
_entity.type
_entity.pdbx_description
1 polymer ?
#
loop_
_entity_poly.entity_id
_entity_poly.type
_entity_poly.pdbx_seq_one_letter_code
_entity_poly.pdbx_strand_id
1 'polypeptide(L)'
;MEISVIIPTFKPQEYLWECLDSLKEQSLSKEKFEVIIILNGDKDPYFSKIEEYRRLNSSSLNIRLLHTDICGVSNARNIGLDNAEGRFIVFIDDDDKISQSYLEDLYNRADDETIVISNTYDFKDPESLIDVRPTQLHATLSQKGRSSLKDSRRFFFTVWMKMIPSAVIGGRRFDTSFSIGEDSIFMFRISDRIRSTDFTSSEAIYYHRLREDSAMGSQAGKGRWKRIWNDIRIIASYTRIYLLGIRRYSLHFYLTRVRGAIHI
;
A
#
# COMPACT_ATOMS: atom_id res chain seq x y z
N MET A 1 8.36 -8.65 -16.49
CA MET A 1 8.34 -8.33 -15.05
C MET A 1 7.05 -8.83 -14.44
N GLU A 2 7.11 -9.55 -13.32
CA GLU A 2 5.87 -10.04 -12.67
C GLU A 2 5.34 -9.03 -11.65
N ILE A 3 6.23 -8.43 -10.86
CA ILE A 3 5.84 -7.55 -9.78
C ILE A 3 6.55 -6.21 -9.90
N SER A 4 5.83 -5.10 -9.76
CA SER A 4 6.39 -3.77 -9.48
C SER A 4 6.11 -3.39 -8.03
N VAL A 5 7.18 -3.26 -7.26
CA VAL A 5 7.13 -2.73 -5.88
C VAL A 5 7.29 -1.22 -5.94
N ILE A 6 6.29 -0.48 -5.52
CA ILE A 6 6.25 0.98 -5.56
C ILE A 6 6.50 1.54 -4.16
N ILE A 7 7.57 2.33 -4.02
CA ILE A 7 7.98 2.95 -2.75
C ILE A 7 7.97 4.48 -2.90
N PRO A 8 6.91 5.15 -2.43
CA PRO A 8 6.93 6.61 -2.31
C PRO A 8 7.85 7.00 -1.16
N THR A 9 8.76 7.95 -1.36
CA THR A 9 9.64 8.43 -0.29
C THR A 9 9.72 9.95 -0.27
N PHE A 10 9.73 10.52 0.93
CA PHE A 10 9.85 11.95 1.19
C PHE A 10 10.82 12.21 2.33
N LYS A 11 11.93 12.91 2.02
CA LYS A 11 13.00 13.16 3.00
C LYS A 11 13.43 11.88 3.73
N PRO A 12 13.86 10.84 2.97
CA PRO A 12 14.15 9.54 3.54
C PRO A 12 15.20 9.61 4.64
N GLN A 13 15.00 8.77 5.64
CA GLN A 13 15.90 8.55 6.76
C GLN A 13 16.47 7.12 6.69
N GLU A 14 17.10 6.65 7.76
CA GLU A 14 17.71 5.31 7.82
C GLU A 14 16.71 4.18 7.56
N TYR A 15 15.42 4.40 7.81
CA TYR A 15 14.36 3.41 7.58
C TYR A 15 14.26 2.96 6.11
N LEU A 16 14.55 3.86 5.16
CA LEU A 16 14.54 3.49 3.75
C LEU A 16 15.53 2.36 3.45
N TRP A 17 16.70 2.38 4.08
CA TRP A 17 17.71 1.33 3.87
C TRP A 17 17.24 -0.01 4.45
N GLU A 18 16.61 -0.02 5.63
CA GLU A 18 16.00 -1.21 6.21
C GLU A 18 14.90 -1.78 5.31
N CYS A 19 14.05 -0.92 4.75
CA CYS A 19 13.03 -1.28 3.77
C CYS A 19 13.64 -1.97 2.54
N LEU A 20 14.66 -1.34 1.93
CA LEU A 20 15.35 -1.88 0.74
C LEU A 20 16.14 -3.16 1.04
N ASP A 21 16.75 -3.28 2.21
CA ASP A 21 17.43 -4.50 2.61
C ASP A 21 16.45 -5.66 2.79
N SER A 22 15.25 -5.42 3.34
CA SER A 22 14.20 -6.44 3.40
C SER A 22 13.73 -6.94 2.02
N LEU A 23 13.78 -6.07 1.00
CA LEU A 23 13.51 -6.44 -0.39
C LEU A 23 14.69 -7.21 -1.02
N LYS A 24 15.91 -6.90 -0.64
CA LYS A 24 17.10 -7.62 -1.06
C LYS A 24 17.14 -9.07 -0.54
N GLU A 25 16.54 -9.30 0.63
CA GLU A 25 16.47 -10.61 1.30
C GLU A 25 15.30 -11.49 0.84
N GLN A 26 14.47 -11.05 -0.10
CA GLN A 26 13.33 -11.84 -0.55
C GLN A 26 13.72 -13.20 -1.15
N SER A 27 12.95 -14.24 -0.82
CA SER A 27 13.09 -15.58 -1.37
C SER A 27 12.69 -15.67 -2.85
N LEU A 28 11.80 -14.77 -3.30
CA LEU A 28 11.42 -14.67 -4.70
C LEU A 28 12.61 -14.21 -5.55
N SER A 29 12.82 -14.87 -6.72
CA SER A 29 13.87 -14.50 -7.66
C SER A 29 13.82 -13.01 -8.02
N LYS A 30 14.99 -12.35 -7.96
CA LYS A 30 15.16 -10.91 -8.26
C LYS A 30 14.78 -10.53 -9.70
N GLU A 31 14.76 -11.49 -10.59
CA GLU A 31 14.33 -11.29 -11.98
C GLU A 31 12.81 -11.13 -12.13
N LYS A 32 12.05 -11.54 -11.11
CA LYS A 32 10.59 -11.49 -11.12
C LYS A 32 10.03 -10.16 -10.66
N PHE A 33 10.81 -9.32 -9.98
CA PHE A 33 10.30 -8.04 -9.50
C PHE A 33 11.28 -6.88 -9.74
N GLU A 34 10.72 -5.70 -9.86
CA GLU A 34 11.41 -4.41 -9.84
C GLU A 34 10.99 -3.60 -8.62
N VAL A 35 11.86 -2.69 -8.20
CA VAL A 35 11.57 -1.71 -7.14
C VAL A 35 11.59 -0.32 -7.76
N ILE A 36 10.48 0.39 -7.70
CA ILE A 36 10.35 1.74 -8.21
C ILE A 36 10.28 2.68 -7.01
N ILE A 37 11.36 3.42 -6.79
CA ILE A 37 11.45 4.42 -5.72
C ILE A 37 11.07 5.77 -6.31
N ILE A 38 10.11 6.46 -5.72
CA ILE A 38 9.69 7.79 -6.13
C ILE A 38 10.03 8.78 -5.02
N LEU A 39 11.16 9.48 -5.19
CA LEU A 39 11.54 10.60 -4.33
C LEU A 39 10.66 11.80 -4.67
N ASN A 40 9.83 12.23 -3.73
CA ASN A 40 8.94 13.38 -3.92
C ASN A 40 9.34 14.55 -3.01
N GLY A 41 9.44 15.75 -3.57
CA GLY A 41 9.95 16.94 -2.89
C GLY A 41 11.43 17.20 -3.17
N ASP A 42 12.17 17.66 -2.16
CA ASP A 42 13.57 18.06 -2.29
C ASP A 42 14.44 16.94 -2.89
N LYS A 43 15.15 17.23 -3.97
CA LYS A 43 16.01 16.27 -4.64
C LYS A 43 17.28 15.98 -3.85
N ASP A 44 17.99 17.02 -3.47
CA ASP A 44 19.26 16.92 -2.76
C ASP A 44 19.08 17.07 -1.24
N PRO A 45 19.80 16.31 -0.42
CA PRO A 45 20.87 15.35 -0.76
C PRO A 45 20.36 13.93 -1.01
N TYR A 46 19.05 13.71 -1.05
CA TYR A 46 18.43 12.39 -0.97
C TYR A 46 18.62 11.58 -2.25
N PHE A 47 18.47 12.21 -3.42
CA PHE A 47 18.59 11.54 -4.70
C PHE A 47 19.98 10.89 -4.86
N SER A 48 21.04 11.62 -4.53
CA SER A 48 22.41 11.12 -4.63
C SER A 48 22.67 9.93 -3.71
N LYS A 49 22.12 9.95 -2.50
CA LYS A 49 22.24 8.83 -1.55
C LYS A 49 21.53 7.58 -2.04
N ILE A 50 20.29 7.72 -2.55
CA ILE A 50 19.52 6.58 -3.10
C ILE A 50 20.22 6.03 -4.35
N GLU A 51 20.76 6.90 -5.21
CA GLU A 51 21.47 6.49 -6.42
C GLU A 51 22.76 5.73 -6.06
N GLU A 52 23.48 6.15 -5.03
CA GLU A 52 24.65 5.42 -4.52
C GLU A 52 24.25 4.03 -4.01
N TYR A 53 23.18 3.93 -3.19
CA TYR A 53 22.66 2.64 -2.73
C TYR A 53 22.28 1.75 -3.92
N ARG A 54 21.57 2.28 -4.92
CA ARG A 54 21.19 1.57 -6.14
C ARG A 54 22.40 1.01 -6.88
N ARG A 55 23.45 1.83 -7.05
CA ARG A 55 24.69 1.43 -7.72
C ARG A 55 25.42 0.30 -6.99
N LEU A 56 25.50 0.39 -5.66
CA LEU A 56 26.17 -0.61 -4.81
C LEU A 56 25.41 -1.94 -4.76
N ASN A 57 24.10 -1.93 -4.93
CA ASN A 57 23.24 -3.13 -4.86
C ASN A 57 22.67 -3.55 -6.22
N SER A 58 23.20 -3.06 -7.34
CA SER A 58 22.68 -3.30 -8.70
C SER A 58 22.66 -4.79 -9.12
N SER A 59 23.55 -5.62 -8.56
CA SER A 59 23.55 -7.07 -8.77
C SER A 59 22.50 -7.81 -7.93
N SER A 60 21.98 -7.18 -6.88
CA SER A 60 21.11 -7.82 -5.89
C SER A 60 19.66 -7.32 -5.95
N LEU A 61 19.42 -6.17 -6.55
CA LEU A 61 18.10 -5.55 -6.59
C LEU A 61 17.96 -4.66 -7.84
N ASN A 62 16.88 -4.86 -8.60
CA ASN A 62 16.54 -4.03 -9.75
C ASN A 62 15.77 -2.78 -9.28
N ILE A 63 16.48 -1.68 -9.07
CA ILE A 63 15.92 -0.41 -8.59
C ILE A 63 15.81 0.59 -9.75
N ARG A 64 14.65 1.19 -9.90
CA ARG A 64 14.39 2.37 -10.72
C ARG A 64 14.11 3.55 -9.79
N LEU A 65 14.93 4.59 -9.87
CA LEU A 65 14.77 5.82 -9.09
C LEU A 65 14.13 6.91 -9.94
N LEU A 66 13.01 7.42 -9.50
CA LEU A 66 12.30 8.54 -10.11
C LEU A 66 12.23 9.71 -9.13
N HIS A 67 12.13 10.93 -9.67
CA HIS A 67 12.01 12.14 -8.84
C HIS A 67 10.88 13.03 -9.34
N THR A 68 10.23 13.70 -8.40
CA THR A 68 9.25 14.77 -8.66
C THR A 68 9.36 15.87 -7.61
N ASP A 69 9.31 17.12 -8.02
CA ASP A 69 9.27 18.27 -7.11
C ASP A 69 7.90 18.43 -6.43
N ILE A 70 6.87 17.74 -6.93
CA ILE A 70 5.51 17.80 -6.38
C ILE A 70 5.43 16.85 -5.19
N CYS A 71 5.36 17.42 -3.98
CA CYS A 71 5.18 16.66 -2.74
C CYS A 71 3.80 15.99 -2.67
N GLY A 72 3.77 14.81 -2.06
CA GLY A 72 2.54 14.08 -1.74
C GLY A 72 2.58 12.62 -2.13
N VAL A 73 2.21 11.76 -1.20
CA VAL A 73 2.24 10.29 -1.35
C VAL A 73 1.38 9.81 -2.52
N SER A 74 0.19 10.41 -2.71
CA SER A 74 -0.70 10.10 -3.84
C SER A 74 -0.06 10.38 -5.19
N ASN A 75 0.65 11.52 -5.32
CA ASN A 75 1.36 11.87 -6.54
C ASN A 75 2.49 10.90 -6.81
N ALA A 76 3.30 10.60 -5.79
CA ALA A 76 4.40 9.65 -5.90
C ALA A 76 3.90 8.25 -6.29
N ARG A 77 2.84 7.73 -5.64
CA ARG A 77 2.24 6.44 -6.01
C ARG A 77 1.69 6.43 -7.44
N ASN A 78 1.11 7.53 -7.91
CA ASN A 78 0.63 7.66 -9.29
C ASN A 78 1.79 7.59 -10.30
N ILE A 79 2.89 8.30 -10.04
CA ILE A 79 4.10 8.22 -10.87
C ILE A 79 4.63 6.79 -10.89
N GLY A 80 4.65 6.10 -9.74
CA GLY A 80 5.00 4.69 -9.67
C GLY A 80 4.11 3.81 -10.53
N LEU A 81 2.79 4.00 -10.47
CA LEU A 81 1.81 3.27 -11.30
C LEU A 81 1.98 3.55 -12.80
N ASP A 82 2.34 4.78 -13.18
CA ASP A 82 2.55 5.17 -14.58
C ASP A 82 3.83 4.56 -15.17
N ASN A 83 4.78 4.15 -14.31
CA ASN A 83 6.05 3.57 -14.71
C ASN A 83 6.17 2.06 -14.39
N ALA A 84 5.17 1.46 -13.76
CA ALA A 84 5.17 0.04 -13.40
C ALA A 84 5.01 -0.84 -14.63
N GLU A 85 5.86 -1.87 -14.75
CA GLU A 85 5.84 -2.87 -15.82
C GLU A 85 5.32 -4.24 -15.35
N GLY A 86 5.14 -4.39 -14.03
CA GLY A 86 4.70 -5.62 -13.42
C GLY A 86 3.22 -5.95 -13.68
N ARG A 87 2.96 -7.23 -13.85
CA ARG A 87 1.59 -7.77 -13.86
C ARG A 87 0.87 -7.51 -12.54
N PHE A 88 1.62 -7.45 -11.45
CA PHE A 88 1.14 -7.19 -10.11
C PHE A 88 1.82 -5.96 -9.50
N ILE A 89 1.08 -5.22 -8.69
CA ILE A 89 1.56 -4.04 -7.97
C ILE A 89 1.55 -4.32 -6.47
N VAL A 90 2.66 -3.98 -5.82
CA VAL A 90 2.82 -3.99 -4.37
C VAL A 90 3.24 -2.59 -3.93
N PHE A 91 2.54 -2.00 -2.97
CA PHE A 91 2.95 -0.75 -2.34
C PHE A 91 3.63 -1.05 -1.01
N ILE A 92 4.78 -0.43 -0.77
CA ILE A 92 5.49 -0.49 0.50
C ILE A 92 5.84 0.95 0.89
N ASP A 93 5.52 1.35 2.12
CA ASP A 93 5.92 2.65 2.64
C ASP A 93 7.41 2.60 3.03
N ASP A 94 8.13 3.71 2.86
CA ASP A 94 9.59 3.77 2.95
C ASP A 94 10.15 3.56 4.37
N ASP A 95 9.29 3.50 5.37
CA ASP A 95 9.61 3.25 6.77
C ASP A 95 9.23 1.84 7.26
N ASP A 96 8.62 1.04 6.40
CA ASP A 96 8.18 -0.32 6.70
C ASP A 96 9.17 -1.37 6.19
N LYS A 97 8.98 -2.62 6.60
CA LYS A 97 9.76 -3.76 6.10
C LYS A 97 8.87 -4.99 5.91
N ILE A 98 9.39 -5.98 5.21
CA ILE A 98 8.66 -7.21 4.87
C ILE A 98 9.47 -8.45 5.25
N SER A 99 8.78 -9.55 5.56
CA SER A 99 9.43 -10.85 5.81
C SER A 99 10.03 -11.43 4.52
N GLN A 100 10.99 -12.32 4.66
CA GLN A 100 11.72 -12.91 3.54
C GLN A 100 10.83 -13.64 2.53
N SER A 101 9.76 -14.28 2.96
CA SER A 101 8.82 -15.01 2.10
C SER A 101 7.67 -14.15 1.53
N TYR A 102 7.64 -12.86 1.84
CA TYR A 102 6.49 -11.99 1.58
C TYR A 102 6.09 -11.94 0.10
N LEU A 103 7.01 -11.60 -0.79
CA LEU A 103 6.71 -11.49 -2.22
C LEU A 103 6.41 -12.86 -2.85
N GLU A 104 7.10 -13.90 -2.41
CA GLU A 104 6.91 -15.25 -2.95
C GLU A 104 5.54 -15.82 -2.59
N ASP A 105 5.12 -15.71 -1.33
CA ASP A 105 3.82 -16.22 -0.90
C ASP A 105 2.67 -15.44 -1.56
N LEU A 106 2.78 -14.11 -1.66
CA LEU A 106 1.82 -13.30 -2.40
C LEU A 106 1.73 -13.72 -3.87
N TYR A 107 2.88 -13.90 -4.52
CA TYR A 107 2.96 -14.25 -5.94
C TYR A 107 2.37 -15.63 -6.25
N ASN A 108 2.64 -16.63 -5.40
CA ASN A 108 2.15 -18.00 -5.58
C ASN A 108 0.61 -18.12 -5.52
N ARG A 109 -0.07 -17.12 -4.96
CA ARG A 109 -1.54 -17.06 -4.83
C ARG A 109 -2.19 -16.09 -5.80
N ALA A 110 -1.39 -15.27 -6.50
CA ALA A 110 -1.88 -14.19 -7.32
C ALA A 110 -2.44 -14.67 -8.67
N ASP A 111 -3.52 -14.05 -9.09
CA ASP A 111 -4.06 -14.09 -10.45
C ASP A 111 -4.61 -12.71 -10.86
N ASP A 112 -5.12 -12.56 -12.09
CA ASP A 112 -5.50 -11.27 -12.65
C ASP A 112 -6.77 -10.64 -12.03
N GLU A 113 -7.49 -11.36 -11.19
CA GLU A 113 -8.78 -10.93 -10.62
C GLU A 113 -8.80 -10.95 -9.07
N THR A 114 -7.75 -11.51 -8.45
CA THR A 114 -7.66 -11.73 -6.99
C THR A 114 -6.65 -10.78 -6.36
N ILE A 115 -7.08 -10.04 -5.34
CA ILE A 115 -6.14 -9.33 -4.47
C ILE A 115 -5.66 -10.29 -3.38
N VAL A 116 -4.35 -10.50 -3.31
CA VAL A 116 -3.74 -11.29 -2.24
C VAL A 116 -3.31 -10.38 -1.09
N ILE A 117 -3.63 -10.78 0.13
CA ILE A 117 -3.44 -10.01 1.36
C ILE A 117 -2.51 -10.75 2.29
N SER A 118 -1.44 -10.10 2.74
CA SER A 118 -0.50 -10.66 3.70
C SER A 118 -0.95 -10.45 5.13
N ASN A 119 -0.29 -11.18 6.05
CA ASN A 119 -0.33 -10.88 7.46
C ASN A 119 0.38 -9.54 7.76
N THR A 120 0.12 -8.93 8.93
CA THR A 120 0.74 -7.66 9.32
C THR A 120 0.95 -7.61 10.83
N TYR A 121 2.08 -6.99 11.23
CA TYR A 121 2.36 -6.62 12.62
C TYR A 121 2.81 -5.16 12.67
N ASP A 122 2.39 -4.46 13.72
CA ASP A 122 2.98 -3.18 14.06
C ASP A 122 4.27 -3.41 14.87
N PHE A 123 5.27 -2.54 14.71
CA PHE A 123 6.48 -2.56 15.52
C PHE A 123 6.98 -1.16 15.86
N LYS A 124 7.79 -1.05 16.91
CA LYS A 124 8.47 0.18 17.36
C LYS A 124 9.97 -0.07 17.43
N ASP A 125 10.74 0.98 17.55
CA ASP A 125 12.17 0.95 17.85
C ASP A 125 12.40 1.12 19.38
N PRO A 126 13.12 0.20 20.08
CA PRO A 126 13.61 -1.08 19.59
C PRO A 126 12.45 -2.02 19.21
N GLU A 127 12.66 -2.93 18.26
CA GLU A 127 11.64 -3.77 17.67
C GLU A 127 10.86 -4.59 18.72
N SER A 128 9.60 -4.25 18.86
CA SER A 128 8.63 -5.05 19.60
C SER A 128 7.43 -5.30 18.69
N LEU A 129 7.18 -6.57 18.36
CA LEU A 129 6.03 -6.92 17.54
C LEU A 129 4.74 -6.75 18.36
N ILE A 130 3.80 -6.02 17.76
CA ILE A 130 2.47 -5.79 18.33
C ILE A 130 1.45 -6.47 17.40
N ASP A 131 0.74 -7.45 17.94
CA ASP A 131 -0.37 -8.08 17.23
C ASP A 131 -1.52 -7.08 17.06
N VAL A 132 -1.95 -6.91 15.83
CA VAL A 132 -3.04 -5.98 15.48
C VAL A 132 -4.29 -6.75 15.05
N ARG A 133 -5.45 -6.10 15.16
CA ARG A 133 -6.73 -6.75 14.78
C ARG A 133 -6.76 -7.38 13.38
N PRO A 134 -6.12 -6.81 12.34
CA PRO A 134 -6.03 -7.47 11.04
C PRO A 134 -5.39 -8.86 11.09
N THR A 135 -4.37 -9.09 11.94
CA THR A 135 -3.70 -10.40 12.09
C THR A 135 -4.67 -11.51 12.47
N GLN A 136 -5.54 -11.29 13.43
CA GLN A 136 -6.54 -12.28 13.87
C GLN A 136 -7.56 -12.58 12.77
N LEU A 137 -8.00 -11.56 12.04
CA LEU A 137 -8.91 -11.73 10.92
C LEU A 137 -8.21 -12.44 9.76
N HIS A 138 -6.93 -12.11 9.48
CA HIS A 138 -6.10 -12.77 8.50
C HIS A 138 -6.00 -14.27 8.79
N ALA A 139 -5.64 -14.66 10.02
CA ALA A 139 -5.54 -16.05 10.44
C ALA A 139 -6.87 -16.83 10.23
N THR A 140 -8.01 -16.17 10.45
CA THR A 140 -9.32 -16.79 10.22
C THR A 140 -9.63 -16.96 8.73
N LEU A 141 -9.29 -15.97 7.89
CA LEU A 141 -9.63 -15.99 6.47
C LEU A 141 -8.65 -16.84 5.66
N SER A 142 -7.38 -16.90 6.04
CA SER A 142 -6.37 -17.76 5.37
C SER A 142 -6.72 -19.24 5.39
N GLN A 143 -7.44 -19.70 6.43
CA GLN A 143 -7.94 -21.08 6.52
C GLN A 143 -9.12 -21.37 5.60
N LYS A 144 -9.84 -20.34 5.14
CA LYS A 144 -11.01 -20.48 4.25
C LYS A 144 -10.65 -20.54 2.77
N GLY A 145 -9.44 -20.15 2.42
CA GLY A 145 -9.06 -19.89 1.03
C GLY A 145 -9.69 -18.63 0.47
N ARG A 146 -10.01 -18.61 -0.83
CA ARG A 146 -10.55 -17.42 -1.48
C ARG A 146 -11.82 -16.91 -0.81
N SER A 147 -11.84 -15.63 -0.56
CA SER A 147 -12.89 -14.93 0.16
C SER A 147 -13.51 -13.82 -0.69
N SER A 148 -14.71 -13.39 -0.31
CA SER A 148 -15.38 -12.27 -0.98
C SER A 148 -14.82 -10.93 -0.49
N LEU A 149 -15.00 -9.87 -1.29
CA LEU A 149 -14.72 -8.49 -0.87
C LEU A 149 -15.47 -8.09 0.41
N LYS A 150 -16.66 -8.67 0.65
CA LYS A 150 -17.45 -8.43 1.86
C LYS A 150 -16.73 -8.93 3.11
N ASP A 151 -16.14 -10.12 3.05
CA ASP A 151 -15.47 -10.75 4.20
C ASP A 151 -14.14 -10.05 4.51
N SER A 152 -13.42 -9.66 3.48
CA SER A 152 -12.10 -9.00 3.56
C SER A 152 -12.15 -7.48 3.65
N ARG A 153 -13.34 -6.87 3.74
CA ARG A 153 -13.54 -5.41 3.68
C ARG A 153 -12.68 -4.58 4.65
N ARG A 154 -12.29 -5.14 5.78
CA ARG A 154 -11.46 -4.47 6.80
C ARG A 154 -10.01 -4.23 6.32
N PHE A 155 -9.54 -4.98 5.34
CA PHE A 155 -8.20 -4.80 4.76
C PHE A 155 -8.14 -3.71 3.69
N PHE A 156 -9.26 -3.11 3.30
CA PHE A 156 -9.34 -2.15 2.20
C PHE A 156 -9.26 -0.67 2.64
N PHE A 157 -8.68 -0.38 3.81
CA PHE A 157 -8.40 0.99 4.26
C PHE A 157 -7.01 1.47 3.84
N THR A 158 -6.11 0.55 3.57
CA THR A 158 -4.72 0.81 3.17
C THR A 158 -4.42 0.15 1.85
N VAL A 159 -3.35 0.54 1.17
CA VAL A 159 -2.86 -0.10 -0.06
C VAL A 159 -1.70 -1.06 0.19
N TRP A 160 -0.97 -0.88 1.29
CA TRP A 160 0.10 -1.79 1.71
C TRP A 160 -0.45 -3.15 2.19
N MET A 161 0.42 -4.12 2.48
CA MET A 161 0.12 -5.53 2.79
C MET A 161 -0.65 -6.28 1.68
N LYS A 162 -0.56 -5.86 0.43
CA LYS A 162 -1.35 -6.43 -0.67
C LYS A 162 -0.55 -6.55 -1.95
N MET A 163 -0.88 -7.59 -2.70
CA MET A 163 -0.56 -7.68 -4.12
C MET A 163 -1.82 -7.46 -4.93
N ILE A 164 -1.79 -6.44 -5.78
CA ILE A 164 -2.95 -5.97 -6.56
C ILE A 164 -2.65 -6.21 -8.04
N PRO A 165 -3.48 -6.96 -8.77
CA PRO A 165 -3.31 -7.10 -10.21
C PRO A 165 -3.36 -5.76 -10.93
N SER A 166 -2.43 -5.49 -11.82
CA SER A 166 -2.41 -4.24 -12.62
C SER A 166 -3.69 -4.09 -13.46
N ALA A 167 -4.29 -5.20 -13.91
CA ALA A 167 -5.57 -5.24 -14.60
C ALA A 167 -6.73 -4.71 -13.74
N VAL A 168 -6.73 -4.98 -12.42
CA VAL A 168 -7.72 -4.45 -11.48
C VAL A 168 -7.55 -2.93 -11.32
N ILE A 169 -6.33 -2.44 -11.26
CA ILE A 169 -6.03 -1.01 -11.20
C ILE A 169 -6.41 -0.33 -12.52
N GLY A 170 -5.89 -0.82 -13.64
CA GLY A 170 -6.06 -0.20 -14.95
C GLY A 170 -5.62 1.27 -14.95
N GLY A 171 -6.39 2.14 -15.56
CA GLY A 171 -6.12 3.59 -15.62
C GLY A 171 -6.51 4.38 -14.36
N ARG A 172 -6.85 3.72 -13.25
CA ARG A 172 -7.25 4.41 -12.03
C ARG A 172 -6.03 4.89 -11.25
N ARG A 173 -6.17 6.09 -10.64
CA ARG A 173 -5.10 6.77 -9.92
C ARG A 173 -5.60 7.24 -8.55
N PHE A 174 -4.67 7.44 -7.63
CA PHE A 174 -4.94 8.11 -6.35
C PHE A 174 -5.42 9.53 -6.59
N ASP A 175 -6.31 10.00 -5.73
CA ASP A 175 -6.77 11.39 -5.74
C ASP A 175 -5.80 12.26 -4.96
N THR A 176 -5.04 13.08 -5.66
CA THR A 176 -3.99 13.94 -5.08
C THR A 176 -4.52 15.07 -4.21
N SER A 177 -5.83 15.29 -4.20
CA SER A 177 -6.46 16.31 -3.34
C SER A 177 -6.63 15.85 -1.88
N PHE A 178 -6.36 14.57 -1.60
CA PHE A 178 -6.40 13.98 -0.26
C PHE A 178 -5.00 13.67 0.23
N SER A 179 -4.68 14.12 1.43
CA SER A 179 -3.47 13.75 2.17
C SER A 179 -3.73 12.67 3.22
N ILE A 180 -4.98 12.30 3.46
CA ILE A 180 -5.44 11.26 4.38
C ILE A 180 -6.73 10.66 3.86
N GLY A 181 -6.79 9.32 3.89
CA GLY A 181 -7.90 8.56 3.35
C GLY A 181 -7.78 8.30 1.84
N GLU A 182 -6.72 8.76 1.19
CA GLU A 182 -6.42 8.54 -0.24
C GLU A 182 -6.38 7.06 -0.57
N ASP A 183 -5.77 6.24 0.28
CA ASP A 183 -5.67 4.79 0.15
C ASP A 183 -7.05 4.14 0.10
N SER A 184 -7.87 4.47 1.07
CA SER A 184 -9.22 3.94 1.19
C SER A 184 -10.11 4.34 0.01
N ILE A 185 -9.97 5.58 -0.48
CA ILE A 185 -10.65 6.06 -1.68
C ILE A 185 -10.17 5.30 -2.92
N PHE A 186 -8.85 5.10 -3.06
CA PHE A 186 -8.26 4.34 -4.15
C PHE A 186 -8.74 2.89 -4.15
N MET A 187 -8.69 2.22 -3.00
CA MET A 187 -9.15 0.85 -2.84
C MET A 187 -10.65 0.72 -3.13
N PHE A 188 -11.47 1.72 -2.75
CA PHE A 188 -12.87 1.75 -3.14
C PHE A 188 -13.03 1.93 -4.65
N ARG A 189 -12.24 2.81 -5.27
CA ARG A 189 -12.30 3.11 -6.72
C ARG A 189 -11.98 1.89 -7.59
N ILE A 190 -11.10 0.99 -7.15
CA ILE A 190 -10.76 -0.24 -7.89
C ILE A 190 -11.68 -1.43 -7.55
N SER A 191 -12.52 -1.31 -6.52
CA SER A 191 -13.28 -2.44 -5.96
C SER A 191 -14.31 -3.06 -6.90
N ASP A 192 -14.75 -2.35 -7.93
CA ASP A 192 -15.67 -2.87 -8.95
C ASP A 192 -15.05 -3.94 -9.87
N ARG A 193 -13.73 -4.08 -9.87
CA ARG A 193 -12.98 -5.07 -10.67
C ARG A 193 -12.44 -6.24 -9.84
N ILE A 194 -12.57 -6.18 -8.52
CA ILE A 194 -12.11 -7.24 -7.63
C ILE A 194 -13.12 -8.38 -7.62
N ARG A 195 -12.71 -9.57 -8.02
CA ARG A 195 -13.55 -10.77 -8.02
C ARG A 195 -13.45 -11.52 -6.70
N SER A 196 -12.23 -11.64 -6.19
CA SER A 196 -11.97 -12.34 -4.94
C SER A 196 -10.77 -11.75 -4.20
N THR A 197 -10.63 -12.16 -2.96
CA THR A 197 -9.43 -11.93 -2.16
C THR A 197 -8.88 -13.27 -1.71
N ASP A 198 -7.58 -13.38 -1.57
CA ASP A 198 -6.92 -14.53 -0.97
C ASP A 198 -5.94 -14.05 0.12
N PHE A 199 -5.49 -14.95 0.99
CA PHE A 199 -4.68 -14.62 2.14
C PHE A 199 -3.43 -15.51 2.15
N THR A 200 -2.28 -14.91 2.40
CA THR A 200 -1.00 -15.62 2.52
C THR A 200 -0.97 -16.55 3.74
N SER A 201 0.11 -17.28 3.88
CA SER A 201 0.47 -17.92 5.15
C SER A 201 0.71 -16.88 6.26
N SER A 202 0.82 -17.33 7.50
CA SER A 202 1.19 -16.47 8.63
C SER A 202 2.61 -15.91 8.55
N GLU A 203 3.48 -16.55 7.76
CA GLU A 203 4.91 -16.20 7.65
C GLU A 203 5.18 -15.04 6.68
N ALA A 204 4.25 -14.77 5.75
CA ALA A 204 4.34 -13.63 4.85
C ALA A 204 3.81 -12.39 5.56
N ILE A 205 4.70 -11.61 6.14
CA ILE A 205 4.39 -10.52 7.07
C ILE A 205 4.80 -9.18 6.48
N TYR A 206 3.90 -8.22 6.58
CA TYR A 206 4.18 -6.80 6.43
C TYR A 206 4.38 -6.18 7.81
N TYR A 207 5.56 -5.65 8.10
CA TYR A 207 5.89 -4.98 9.35
C TYR A 207 5.69 -3.48 9.21
N HIS A 208 4.64 -2.97 9.83
CA HIS A 208 4.28 -1.56 9.82
C HIS A 208 4.92 -0.84 11.01
N ARG A 209 5.75 0.17 10.73
CA ARG A 209 6.48 0.93 11.75
C ARG A 209 5.59 2.00 12.39
N LEU A 210 5.51 1.98 13.71
CA LEU A 210 4.83 3.01 14.48
C LEU A 210 5.81 4.15 14.82
N ARG A 211 5.70 5.28 14.11
CA ARG A 211 6.48 6.49 14.38
C ARG A 211 5.64 7.54 15.09
N GLU A 212 6.27 8.30 16.00
CA GLU A 212 5.62 9.44 16.67
C GLU A 212 5.30 10.57 15.67
N ASP A 213 6.14 10.76 14.65
CA ASP A 213 6.00 11.76 13.60
C ASP A 213 5.18 11.28 12.39
N SER A 214 4.43 10.19 12.52
CA SER A 214 3.62 9.69 11.41
C SER A 214 2.55 10.69 10.96
N ALA A 215 2.15 10.64 9.69
CA ALA A 215 1.08 11.48 9.14
C ALA A 215 -0.23 11.35 9.94
N MET A 216 -0.49 10.19 10.54
CA MET A 216 -1.64 9.97 11.43
C MET A 216 -1.41 10.58 12.83
N GLY A 217 -0.20 10.49 13.38
CA GLY A 217 0.16 11.13 14.66
C GLY A 217 0.08 12.65 14.60
N SER A 218 0.50 13.26 13.49
CA SER A 218 0.43 14.72 13.27
C SER A 218 -1.01 15.27 13.20
N GLN A 219 -2.02 14.40 13.05
CA GLN A 219 -3.43 14.79 13.07
C GLN A 219 -4.03 14.89 14.47
N ALA A 220 -3.44 14.27 15.48
CA ALA A 220 -3.95 14.39 16.85
C ALA A 220 -4.00 15.87 17.32
N GLY A 221 -3.14 16.73 16.74
CA GLY A 221 -3.12 18.18 16.97
C GLY A 221 -4.02 19.03 16.06
N LYS A 222 -4.61 18.46 15.01
CA LYS A 222 -5.51 19.22 14.13
C LYS A 222 -6.88 19.36 14.78
N GLY A 223 -7.40 20.60 14.83
CA GLY A 223 -8.68 20.89 15.46
C GLY A 223 -9.82 20.02 14.91
N ARG A 224 -10.77 19.66 15.79
CA ARG A 224 -11.92 18.78 15.52
C ARG A 224 -12.65 19.08 14.20
N TRP A 225 -12.80 20.35 13.85
CA TRP A 225 -13.46 20.79 12.62
C TRP A 225 -12.72 20.41 11.33
N LYS A 226 -11.39 20.41 11.34
CA LYS A 226 -10.60 19.97 10.17
C LYS A 226 -10.76 18.47 9.92
N ARG A 227 -10.86 17.67 10.97
CA ARG A 227 -11.12 16.22 10.86
C ARG A 227 -12.51 15.98 10.27
N ILE A 228 -13.56 16.58 10.85
CA ILE A 228 -14.93 16.47 10.35
C ILE A 228 -15.02 16.86 8.88
N TRP A 229 -14.36 17.95 8.50
CA TRP A 229 -14.36 18.40 7.10
C TRP A 229 -13.67 17.41 6.16
N ASN A 230 -12.57 16.80 6.59
CA ASN A 230 -11.91 15.73 5.82
C ASN A 230 -12.81 14.50 5.66
N ASP A 231 -13.49 14.08 6.73
CA ASP A 231 -14.41 12.94 6.69
C ASP A 231 -15.57 13.19 5.74
N ILE A 232 -16.15 14.40 5.75
CA ILE A 232 -17.19 14.82 4.78
C ILE A 232 -16.67 14.72 3.35
N ARG A 233 -15.44 15.18 3.07
CA ARG A 233 -14.84 15.10 1.74
C ARG A 233 -14.63 13.64 1.31
N ILE A 234 -14.15 12.78 2.21
CA ILE A 234 -13.97 11.34 1.95
C ILE A 234 -15.33 10.70 1.62
N ILE A 235 -16.36 10.95 2.42
CA ILE A 235 -17.72 10.44 2.17
C ILE A 235 -18.26 10.94 0.83
N ALA A 236 -18.07 12.23 0.52
CA ALA A 236 -18.47 12.80 -0.77
C ALA A 236 -17.75 12.11 -1.94
N SER A 237 -16.45 11.80 -1.79
CA SER A 237 -15.68 11.06 -2.79
C SER A 237 -16.23 9.64 -3.00
N TYR A 238 -16.49 8.88 -1.93
CA TYR A 238 -17.11 7.55 -2.04
C TYR A 238 -18.48 7.63 -2.75
N THR A 239 -19.31 8.60 -2.34
CA THR A 239 -20.64 8.81 -2.90
C THR A 239 -20.57 9.12 -4.39
N ARG A 240 -19.66 10.02 -4.78
CA ARG A 240 -19.43 10.35 -6.20
C ARG A 240 -19.01 9.14 -7.01
N ILE A 241 -18.04 8.36 -6.53
CA ILE A 241 -17.55 7.15 -7.20
C ILE A 241 -18.71 6.15 -7.34
N TYR A 242 -19.48 5.92 -6.26
CA TYR A 242 -20.62 5.01 -6.25
C TYR A 242 -21.70 5.42 -7.26
N LEU A 243 -22.11 6.69 -7.28
CA LEU A 243 -23.16 7.21 -8.15
C LEU A 243 -22.75 7.16 -9.63
N LEU A 244 -21.48 7.45 -9.95
CA LEU A 244 -20.96 7.35 -11.31
C LEU A 244 -20.86 5.89 -11.82
N GLY A 245 -20.92 4.91 -10.95
CA GLY A 245 -20.83 3.50 -11.27
C GLY A 245 -21.80 2.61 -10.49
N ILE A 246 -23.01 3.08 -10.23
CA ILE A 246 -24.02 2.45 -9.34
C ILE A 246 -24.28 0.96 -9.63
N ARG A 247 -24.12 0.51 -10.90
CA ARG A 247 -24.28 -0.89 -11.29
C ARG A 247 -22.99 -1.71 -11.17
N ARG A 248 -21.84 -1.07 -10.89
CA ARG A 248 -20.52 -1.70 -10.82
C ARG A 248 -20.09 -1.91 -9.38
N TYR A 249 -20.40 -0.96 -8.50
CA TYR A 249 -19.97 -0.97 -7.09
C TYR A 249 -21.00 -1.63 -6.19
N SER A 250 -20.53 -2.40 -5.23
CA SER A 250 -21.37 -2.99 -4.19
C SER A 250 -21.92 -1.92 -3.25
N LEU A 251 -23.27 -1.81 -3.14
CA LEU A 251 -23.90 -0.93 -2.17
C LEU A 251 -23.47 -1.27 -0.73
N HIS A 252 -23.36 -2.55 -0.40
CA HIS A 252 -22.92 -2.99 0.93
C HIS A 252 -21.49 -2.47 1.21
N PHE A 253 -20.56 -2.62 0.26
CA PHE A 253 -19.20 -2.14 0.42
C PHE A 253 -19.15 -0.62 0.55
N TYR A 254 -19.91 0.12 -0.27
CA TYR A 254 -20.07 1.58 -0.16
C TYR A 254 -20.53 1.99 1.25
N LEU A 255 -21.62 1.39 1.78
CA LEU A 255 -22.12 1.72 3.10
C LEU A 255 -21.11 1.43 4.22
N THR A 256 -20.29 0.38 4.07
CA THR A 256 -19.23 0.09 5.06
C THR A 256 -18.12 1.13 5.01
N ARG A 257 -17.79 1.70 3.83
CA ARG A 257 -16.80 2.77 3.69
C ARG A 257 -17.30 4.07 4.32
N VAL A 258 -18.55 4.45 4.04
CA VAL A 258 -19.18 5.65 4.64
C VAL A 258 -19.22 5.54 6.17
N ARG A 259 -19.64 4.40 6.72
CA ARG A 259 -19.63 4.18 8.17
C ARG A 259 -18.23 4.26 8.77
N GLY A 260 -17.23 3.67 8.09
CA GLY A 260 -15.84 3.72 8.54
C GLY A 260 -15.27 5.15 8.59
N ALA A 261 -15.62 5.99 7.63
CA ALA A 261 -15.16 7.37 7.56
C ALA A 261 -15.73 8.29 8.66
N ILE A 262 -16.86 7.92 9.29
CA ILE A 262 -17.46 8.68 10.39
C ILE A 262 -16.71 8.44 11.72
N HIS A 263 -15.87 7.43 11.81
CA HIS A 263 -15.22 6.99 13.05
C HIS A 263 -13.67 7.11 13.00
N ILE A 264 -13.13 7.73 11.93
CA ILE A 264 -11.73 8.10 11.82
C ILE A 264 -11.56 9.54 12.33
#